data_ab9be8e1d6cb219b485b1e13b86fc820
#
_entry.id   ab9be8e1d6cb219b485b1e13b86fc820
#
_cell.length_a   1.000
_cell.length_b   1.000
_cell.length_c   1.000
_cell.angle_alpha   90.00
_cell.angle_beta   90.00
_cell.angle_gamma   90.00
#
_symmetry.space_group_name_H-M   'P 1'
#
loop_
_entity.id
_entity.type
_entity.pdbx_description
1 polymer ?
#
loop_
_entity_poly.entity_id
_entity_poly.type
_entity_poly.pdbx_seq_one_letter_code
_entity_poly.pdbx_strand_id
1 'polypeptide(L)'
;AQTWVTMIQVFEYYISHHQTKGFESCFGVVTCLPGCFSAYRIKAPKGPKGFYVPILANPDIVEHYSENVVDTLHKKNLLLLGEDRYLTTLMLKTFPKRKLMFVPSAVCKTVVPDAFRVLRSQRRRWINSTIHNLFELIQVNGLCGTFCFSMRFVVFMDTVGTLVLPAAIAFTVYVVITAILTPIQNQGKDPGQKKEFPTLPLVLL
;
A
#
# COMPACT_ATOMS: atom_id res chain seq x y z
N ALA A 1 1.54 -3.05 -23.14
CA ALA A 1 1.72 -4.30 -22.41
C ALA A 1 1.86 -5.44 -23.41
N GLN A 2 2.94 -6.21 -23.33
CA GLN A 2 3.24 -7.29 -24.29
C GLN A 2 2.94 -8.68 -23.70
N THR A 3 2.92 -8.80 -22.38
CA THR A 3 2.67 -10.06 -21.67
C THR A 3 1.50 -9.90 -20.70
N TRP A 4 0.87 -11.02 -20.31
CA TRP A 4 -0.18 -11.02 -19.30
C TRP A 4 0.33 -10.45 -17.94
N VAL A 5 1.61 -10.66 -17.61
CA VAL A 5 2.26 -10.11 -16.41
C VAL A 5 2.29 -8.59 -16.45
N THR A 6 2.64 -8.01 -17.60
CA THR A 6 2.64 -6.54 -17.75
C THR A 6 1.22 -5.98 -17.79
N MET A 7 0.24 -6.70 -18.34
CA MET A 7 -1.18 -6.27 -18.33
C MET A 7 -1.76 -6.18 -16.92
N ILE A 8 -1.52 -7.18 -16.07
CA ILE A 8 -1.94 -7.15 -14.66
C ILE A 8 -1.35 -5.93 -13.95
N GLN A 9 -0.08 -5.62 -14.16
CA GLN A 9 0.58 -4.48 -13.54
C GLN A 9 0.00 -3.15 -14.03
N VAL A 10 -0.32 -3.00 -15.30
CA VAL A 10 -0.98 -1.79 -15.83
C VAL A 10 -2.32 -1.57 -15.13
N PHE A 11 -3.13 -2.62 -15.00
CA PHE A 11 -4.42 -2.56 -14.32
C PHE A 11 -4.26 -2.21 -12.83
N GLU A 12 -3.33 -2.86 -12.15
CA GLU A 12 -3.04 -2.62 -10.74
C GLU A 12 -2.56 -1.18 -10.48
N TYR A 13 -1.65 -0.67 -11.32
CA TYR A 13 -1.19 0.72 -11.21
C TYR A 13 -2.31 1.73 -11.46
N TYR A 14 -3.20 1.43 -12.41
CA TYR A 14 -4.35 2.29 -12.68
C TYR A 14 -5.27 2.37 -11.46
N ILE A 15 -5.66 1.24 -10.88
CA ILE A 15 -6.50 1.21 -9.68
C ILE A 15 -5.79 1.88 -8.49
N SER A 16 -4.55 1.49 -8.22
CA SER A 16 -3.78 2.02 -7.10
C SER A 16 -3.60 3.55 -7.17
N HIS A 17 -3.38 4.11 -8.35
CA HIS A 17 -3.21 5.55 -8.46
C HIS A 17 -4.53 6.31 -8.57
N HIS A 18 -5.42 5.92 -9.46
CA HIS A 18 -6.64 6.70 -9.70
C HIS A 18 -7.73 6.47 -8.66
N GLN A 19 -7.87 5.25 -8.12
CA GLN A 19 -8.85 4.99 -7.06
C GLN A 19 -8.26 5.24 -5.67
N THR A 20 -7.21 4.49 -5.29
CA THR A 20 -6.72 4.54 -3.90
C THR A 20 -6.07 5.88 -3.58
N LYS A 21 -5.08 6.32 -4.35
CA LYS A 21 -4.43 7.63 -4.10
C LYS A 21 -5.33 8.82 -4.40
N GLY A 22 -6.26 8.69 -5.36
CA GLY A 22 -7.30 9.68 -5.60
C GLY A 22 -8.19 9.86 -4.37
N PHE A 23 -8.64 8.75 -3.78
CA PHE A 23 -9.41 8.75 -2.54
C PHE A 23 -8.62 9.34 -1.37
N GLU A 24 -7.40 8.86 -1.12
CA GLU A 24 -6.51 9.39 -0.06
C GLU A 24 -6.28 10.90 -0.21
N SER A 25 -6.07 11.37 -1.44
CA SER A 25 -5.87 12.79 -1.76
C SER A 25 -7.07 13.67 -1.37
N CYS A 26 -8.29 13.13 -1.38
CA CYS A 26 -9.48 13.85 -0.91
C CYS A 26 -9.40 14.17 0.60
N PHE A 27 -8.71 13.32 1.38
CA PHE A 27 -8.44 13.57 2.79
C PHE A 27 -7.21 14.47 3.03
N GLY A 28 -6.53 14.86 1.96
CA GLY A 28 -5.41 15.80 1.98
C GLY A 28 -4.03 15.17 2.15
N VAL A 29 -3.95 13.83 2.23
CA VAL A 29 -2.69 13.11 2.40
C VAL A 29 -2.70 11.86 1.53
N VAL A 30 -1.56 11.56 0.88
CA VAL A 30 -1.30 10.31 0.19
C VAL A 30 -0.28 9.50 1.01
N THR A 31 -0.55 8.23 1.27
CA THR A 31 0.27 7.38 2.15
C THR A 31 1.63 7.00 1.56
N CYS A 32 1.78 7.11 0.23
CA CYS A 32 3.03 6.78 -0.46
C CYS A 32 3.26 7.68 -1.67
N LEU A 33 4.40 8.36 -1.70
CA LEU A 33 4.93 9.04 -2.88
C LEU A 33 5.90 8.08 -3.59
N PRO A 34 5.51 7.52 -4.75
CA PRO A 34 6.32 6.50 -5.41
C PRO A 34 7.64 7.08 -5.90
N GLY A 35 8.73 6.32 -5.71
CA GLY A 35 10.06 6.74 -6.13
C GLY A 35 10.22 6.94 -7.64
N CYS A 36 9.36 6.31 -8.45
CA CYS A 36 9.42 6.43 -9.92
C CYS A 36 8.93 7.78 -10.45
N PHE A 37 7.99 8.44 -9.76
CA PHE A 37 7.46 9.74 -10.19
C PHE A 37 6.80 10.49 -9.03
N SER A 38 7.55 11.41 -8.43
CA SER A 38 7.08 12.28 -7.36
C SER A 38 7.72 13.66 -7.48
N ALA A 39 6.98 14.70 -7.11
CA ALA A 39 7.46 16.07 -7.12
C ALA A 39 7.42 16.66 -5.71
N TYR A 40 8.52 17.29 -5.32
CA TYR A 40 8.69 17.91 -4.02
C TYR A 40 8.85 19.40 -4.16
N ARG A 41 8.07 20.18 -3.41
CA ARG A 41 8.15 21.63 -3.44
C ARG A 41 9.43 22.12 -2.76
N ILE A 42 10.30 22.77 -3.51
CA ILE A 42 11.56 23.32 -3.02
C ILE A 42 11.35 24.63 -2.27
N LYS A 43 10.45 25.51 -2.76
CA LYS A 43 10.20 26.81 -2.15
C LYS A 43 8.73 26.94 -1.79
N ALA A 44 8.43 27.23 -0.53
CA ALA A 44 7.10 27.56 -0.05
C ALA A 44 7.17 28.91 0.68
N PRO A 45 6.33 29.92 0.30
CA PRO A 45 6.38 31.24 0.93
C PRO A 45 6.01 31.14 2.41
N LYS A 46 6.79 31.79 3.27
CA LYS A 46 6.56 31.89 4.71
C LYS A 46 5.84 33.20 5.10
N GLY A 47 5.76 34.13 4.17
CA GLY A 47 5.23 35.46 4.36
C GLY A 47 5.82 36.43 3.33
N PRO A 48 5.67 37.77 3.50
CA PRO A 48 6.09 38.73 2.50
C PRO A 48 7.57 38.73 2.16
N LYS A 49 8.44 38.17 3.02
CA LYS A 49 9.91 38.27 2.87
C LYS A 49 10.66 36.96 3.16
N GLY A 50 10.04 35.79 3.03
CA GLY A 50 10.77 34.54 3.34
C GLY A 50 10.19 33.29 2.75
N PHE A 51 10.99 32.23 2.76
CA PHE A 51 10.59 30.89 2.36
C PHE A 51 10.82 29.92 3.52
N TYR A 52 9.99 28.86 3.59
CA TYR A 52 10.26 27.75 4.46
C TYR A 52 11.45 26.95 3.91
N VAL A 53 12.20 26.31 4.80
CA VAL A 53 13.22 25.34 4.42
C VAL A 53 12.56 24.25 3.56
N PRO A 54 13.20 23.82 2.46
CA PRO A 54 12.72 22.71 1.66
C PRO A 54 12.49 21.46 2.52
N ILE A 55 11.42 20.74 2.27
CA ILE A 55 11.09 19.53 3.06
C ILE A 55 12.24 18.55 3.07
N LEU A 56 12.86 18.29 1.92
CA LEU A 56 13.99 17.37 1.78
C LEU A 56 15.32 17.87 2.39
N ALA A 57 15.41 19.16 2.74
CA ALA A 57 16.56 19.75 3.41
C ALA A 57 16.32 19.96 4.92
N ASN A 58 15.19 19.47 5.45
CA ASN A 58 14.94 19.52 6.88
C ASN A 58 15.86 18.54 7.61
N PRO A 59 16.64 18.99 8.62
CA PRO A 59 17.60 18.14 9.33
C PRO A 59 16.95 16.90 9.93
N ASP A 60 15.74 16.99 10.49
CA ASP A 60 15.03 15.85 11.09
C ASP A 60 14.75 14.74 10.05
N ILE A 61 14.40 15.13 8.81
CA ILE A 61 14.18 14.17 7.72
C ILE A 61 15.48 13.58 7.23
N VAL A 62 16.51 14.44 7.03
CA VAL A 62 17.82 14.02 6.50
C VAL A 62 18.50 13.06 7.46
N GLU A 63 18.50 13.35 8.75
CA GLU A 63 19.14 12.53 9.78
C GLU A 63 18.52 11.13 9.82
N HIS A 64 17.18 11.03 9.97
CA HIS A 64 16.50 9.74 10.05
C HIS A 64 16.55 8.95 8.74
N TYR A 65 16.52 9.63 7.58
CA TYR A 65 16.58 8.96 6.29
C TYR A 65 17.99 8.48 5.92
N SER A 66 19.02 9.18 6.40
CA SER A 66 20.44 8.86 6.15
C SER A 66 21.05 7.94 7.21
N GLU A 67 20.26 7.39 8.12
CA GLU A 67 20.71 6.48 9.16
C GLU A 67 21.31 5.21 8.55
N ASN A 68 22.63 5.02 8.73
CA ASN A 68 23.37 3.90 8.16
C ASN A 68 23.38 2.66 9.06
N VAL A 69 23.11 2.84 10.36
CA VAL A 69 23.10 1.73 11.34
C VAL A 69 21.68 1.23 11.52
N VAL A 70 21.43 0.00 11.08
CA VAL A 70 20.11 -0.61 11.10
C VAL A 70 20.12 -1.83 12.01
N ASP A 71 19.79 -1.62 13.29
CA ASP A 71 19.91 -2.64 14.33
C ASP A 71 18.72 -3.59 14.38
N THR A 72 17.53 -3.14 13.97
CA THR A 72 16.30 -3.91 14.09
C THR A 72 15.74 -4.32 12.74
N LEU A 73 15.06 -5.47 12.71
CA LEU A 73 14.37 -5.95 11.51
C LEU A 73 13.31 -4.94 11.02
N HIS A 74 12.66 -4.25 11.96
CA HIS A 74 11.68 -3.20 11.64
C HIS A 74 12.32 -2.05 10.87
N LYS A 75 13.39 -1.46 11.38
CA LYS A 75 14.17 -0.41 10.69
C LYS A 75 14.69 -0.87 9.33
N LYS A 76 15.14 -2.13 9.24
CA LYS A 76 15.61 -2.72 7.98
C LYS A 76 14.50 -2.77 6.93
N ASN A 77 13.30 -3.15 7.31
CA ASN A 77 12.16 -3.19 6.41
C ASN A 77 11.70 -1.77 5.98
N LEU A 78 11.80 -0.80 6.87
CA LEU A 78 11.48 0.60 6.56
C LEU A 78 12.49 1.20 5.57
N LEU A 79 13.77 1.19 5.91
CA LEU A 79 14.84 1.90 5.17
C LEU A 79 15.26 1.19 3.89
N LEU A 80 15.44 -0.15 3.92
CA LEU A 80 16.06 -0.87 2.80
C LEU A 80 15.04 -1.46 1.80
N LEU A 81 13.81 -1.73 2.24
CA LEU A 81 12.81 -2.36 1.38
C LEU A 81 11.80 -1.39 0.79
N GLY A 82 11.62 -0.20 1.38
CA GLY A 82 10.63 0.77 0.94
C GLY A 82 11.00 2.19 1.33
N GLU A 83 12.13 2.63 0.82
CA GLU A 83 12.69 3.95 1.05
C GLU A 83 11.75 5.09 0.68
N ASP A 84 10.94 4.93 -0.37
CA ASP A 84 9.96 5.90 -0.83
C ASP A 84 8.78 6.05 0.13
N ARG A 85 8.29 4.93 0.66
CA ARG A 85 7.25 4.93 1.70
C ARG A 85 7.77 5.50 3.00
N TYR A 86 8.98 5.12 3.39
CA TYR A 86 9.61 5.62 4.60
C TYR A 86 9.84 7.13 4.54
N LEU A 87 10.34 7.64 3.40
CA LEU A 87 10.47 9.08 3.19
C LEU A 87 9.13 9.80 3.32
N THR A 88 8.06 9.23 2.74
CA THR A 88 6.71 9.78 2.86
C THR A 88 6.25 9.78 4.32
N THR A 89 6.49 8.70 5.05
CA THR A 89 6.16 8.57 6.48
C THR A 89 6.91 9.61 7.32
N LEU A 90 8.21 9.81 7.09
CA LEU A 90 9.00 10.83 7.76
C LEU A 90 8.46 12.24 7.49
N MET A 91 8.10 12.55 6.24
CA MET A 91 7.50 13.84 5.90
C MET A 91 6.17 14.07 6.64
N LEU A 92 5.34 13.05 6.77
CA LEU A 92 4.07 13.14 7.48
C LEU A 92 4.26 13.20 9.00
N LYS A 93 5.27 12.53 9.56
CA LYS A 93 5.64 12.63 10.97
C LYS A 93 6.13 14.03 11.32
N THR A 94 7.01 14.58 10.50
CA THR A 94 7.61 15.91 10.75
C THR A 94 6.63 17.04 10.44
N PHE A 95 5.78 16.87 9.42
CA PHE A 95 4.85 17.90 8.96
C PHE A 95 3.41 17.38 8.80
N PRO A 96 2.72 16.96 9.87
CA PRO A 96 1.41 16.30 9.79
C PRO A 96 0.30 17.18 9.20
N LYS A 97 0.46 18.50 9.22
CA LYS A 97 -0.50 19.47 8.66
C LYS A 97 -0.26 19.78 7.19
N ARG A 98 0.83 19.32 6.58
CA ARG A 98 1.09 19.55 5.15
C ARG A 98 0.37 18.52 4.30
N LYS A 99 -0.10 18.98 3.13
CA LYS A 99 -0.84 18.13 2.19
C LYS A 99 0.10 17.45 1.23
N LEU A 100 -0.17 16.17 0.97
CA LEU A 100 0.39 15.37 -0.11
C LEU A 100 -0.76 15.04 -1.06
N MET A 101 -0.63 15.42 -2.33
CA MET A 101 -1.74 15.34 -3.28
C MET A 101 -1.37 14.46 -4.48
N PHE A 102 -2.33 13.71 -4.95
CA PHE A 102 -2.26 13.04 -6.23
C PHE A 102 -2.71 13.99 -7.35
N VAL A 103 -1.94 14.05 -8.44
CA VAL A 103 -2.24 14.88 -9.61
C VAL A 103 -2.46 13.98 -10.82
N PRO A 104 -3.71 13.69 -11.22
CA PRO A 104 -4.02 12.75 -12.30
C PRO A 104 -3.45 13.13 -13.66
N SER A 105 -3.27 14.41 -13.93
CA SER A 105 -2.70 14.93 -15.18
C SER A 105 -1.19 14.73 -15.29
N ALA A 106 -0.51 14.45 -14.18
CA ALA A 106 0.92 14.17 -14.19
C ALA A 106 1.16 12.70 -14.56
N VAL A 107 1.56 12.45 -15.79
CA VAL A 107 1.72 11.09 -16.35
C VAL A 107 3.19 10.76 -16.53
N CYS A 108 3.60 9.61 -16.02
CA CYS A 108 4.92 9.02 -16.24
C CYS A 108 4.81 7.69 -16.98
N LYS A 109 5.61 7.51 -18.01
CA LYS A 109 5.74 6.23 -18.73
C LYS A 109 6.94 5.49 -18.17
N THR A 110 6.73 4.28 -17.68
CA THR A 110 7.78 3.45 -17.09
C THR A 110 7.73 2.03 -17.66
N VAL A 111 8.81 1.29 -17.47
CA VAL A 111 8.90 -0.13 -17.84
C VAL A 111 8.70 -0.98 -16.61
N VAL A 112 7.83 -1.96 -16.73
CA VAL A 112 7.51 -2.91 -15.62
C VAL A 112 8.09 -4.29 -15.94
N PRO A 113 8.38 -5.13 -14.92
CA PRO A 113 8.83 -6.50 -15.12
C PRO A 113 7.86 -7.31 -15.98
N ASP A 114 8.38 -8.05 -16.94
CA ASP A 114 7.65 -8.94 -17.84
C ASP A 114 7.58 -10.38 -17.31
N ALA A 115 8.55 -10.77 -16.47
CA ALA A 115 8.65 -12.10 -15.89
C ALA A 115 7.93 -12.18 -14.52
N PHE A 116 7.07 -13.18 -14.35
CA PHE A 116 6.31 -13.39 -13.11
C PHE A 116 7.21 -13.60 -11.88
N ARG A 117 8.35 -14.28 -12.04
CA ARG A 117 9.32 -14.49 -10.94
C ARG A 117 9.84 -13.17 -10.40
N VAL A 118 10.15 -12.21 -11.28
CA VAL A 118 10.65 -10.88 -10.90
C VAL A 118 9.54 -10.08 -10.22
N LEU A 119 8.33 -10.09 -10.79
CA LEU A 119 7.16 -9.45 -10.20
C LEU A 119 6.88 -9.96 -8.76
N ARG A 120 6.87 -11.28 -8.57
CA ARG A 120 6.64 -11.89 -7.24
C ARG A 120 7.70 -11.46 -6.22
N SER A 121 8.97 -11.43 -6.61
CA SER A 121 10.06 -10.96 -5.75
C SER A 121 9.89 -9.49 -5.34
N GLN A 122 9.52 -8.64 -6.30
CA GLN A 122 9.23 -7.23 -6.07
C GLN A 122 8.04 -7.04 -5.12
N ARG A 123 6.93 -7.77 -5.32
CA ARG A 123 5.73 -7.67 -4.48
C ARG A 123 5.97 -8.13 -3.04
N ARG A 124 6.74 -9.20 -2.86
CA ARG A 124 7.13 -9.65 -1.52
C ARG A 124 7.85 -8.55 -0.73
N ARG A 125 8.77 -7.85 -1.39
CA ARG A 125 9.49 -6.72 -0.81
C ARG A 125 8.55 -5.56 -0.45
N TRP A 126 7.65 -5.21 -1.36
CA TRP A 126 6.71 -4.11 -1.17
C TRP A 126 5.70 -4.36 -0.04
N ILE A 127 5.13 -5.58 0.04
CA ILE A 127 4.18 -5.93 1.10
C ILE A 127 4.83 -5.79 2.47
N ASN A 128 6.03 -6.33 2.66
CA ASN A 128 6.73 -6.23 3.93
C ASN A 128 6.97 -4.76 4.33
N SER A 129 7.48 -3.96 3.41
CA SER A 129 7.69 -2.54 3.66
C SER A 129 6.39 -1.79 3.94
N THR A 130 5.32 -2.09 3.21
CA THR A 130 4.01 -1.45 3.38
C THR A 130 3.48 -1.64 4.79
N ILE A 131 3.48 -2.86 5.30
CA ILE A 131 2.98 -3.17 6.64
C ILE A 131 3.74 -2.37 7.71
N HIS A 132 5.07 -2.36 7.65
CA HIS A 132 5.89 -1.63 8.62
C HIS A 132 5.67 -0.12 8.56
N ASN A 133 5.54 0.45 7.36
CA ASN A 133 5.29 1.88 7.19
C ASN A 133 3.87 2.29 7.63
N LEU A 134 2.86 1.45 7.38
CA LEU A 134 1.50 1.71 7.85
C LEU A 134 1.42 1.70 9.38
N PHE A 135 2.13 0.79 10.06
CA PHE A 135 2.23 0.81 11.51
C PHE A 135 2.85 2.11 12.07
N GLU A 136 3.89 2.62 11.42
CA GLU A 136 4.47 3.92 11.77
C GLU A 136 3.48 5.07 11.57
N LEU A 137 2.73 5.06 10.45
CA LEU A 137 1.75 6.11 10.15
C LEU A 137 0.57 6.14 11.12
N ILE A 138 0.08 4.99 11.58
CA ILE A 138 -1.02 4.91 12.58
C ILE A 138 -0.63 5.63 13.86
N GLN A 139 0.64 5.61 14.25
CA GLN A 139 1.15 6.22 15.47
C GLN A 139 1.28 7.75 15.35
N VAL A 140 1.24 8.31 14.15
CA VAL A 140 1.37 9.75 13.95
C VAL A 140 0.11 10.47 14.44
N ASN A 141 0.30 11.40 15.38
CA ASN A 141 -0.78 12.24 15.90
C ASN A 141 -1.00 13.47 15.00
N GLY A 142 -2.26 13.82 14.76
CA GLY A 142 -2.61 15.07 14.06
C GLY A 142 -2.47 15.02 12.55
N LEU A 143 -2.47 13.81 11.95
CA LEU A 143 -2.55 13.68 10.50
C LEU A 143 -3.72 14.48 9.93
N CYS A 144 -3.45 15.21 8.84
CA CYS A 144 -4.42 16.06 8.18
C CYS A 144 -5.63 15.21 7.72
N GLY A 145 -6.81 15.74 7.85
CA GLY A 145 -8.05 15.12 7.39
C GLY A 145 -9.07 16.20 7.05
N THR A 146 -9.98 15.86 6.15
CA THR A 146 -11.16 16.68 5.80
C THR A 146 -12.37 16.10 6.51
N PHE A 147 -13.27 16.95 6.99
CA PHE A 147 -14.44 16.57 7.79
C PHE A 147 -14.07 15.89 9.13
N CYS A 148 -14.98 15.14 9.71
CA CYS A 148 -14.78 14.44 10.99
C CYS A 148 -13.85 13.22 10.90
N PHE A 149 -13.40 12.84 9.70
CA PHE A 149 -12.51 11.70 9.49
C PHE A 149 -11.06 12.16 9.39
N SER A 150 -10.27 11.75 10.34
CA SER A 150 -8.81 11.91 10.29
C SER A 150 -8.21 10.94 9.27
N MET A 151 -7.16 11.36 8.56
CA MET A 151 -6.37 10.48 7.69
C MET A 151 -5.84 9.24 8.43
N ARG A 152 -5.72 9.31 9.75
CA ARG A 152 -5.40 8.17 10.62
C ARG A 152 -6.39 7.01 10.47
N PHE A 153 -7.68 7.31 10.31
CA PHE A 153 -8.70 6.29 10.06
C PHE A 153 -8.49 5.62 8.70
N VAL A 154 -8.17 6.38 7.66
CA VAL A 154 -7.87 5.83 6.32
C VAL A 154 -6.67 4.91 6.38
N VAL A 155 -5.58 5.32 7.03
CA VAL A 155 -4.37 4.51 7.23
C VAL A 155 -4.69 3.23 8.03
N PHE A 156 -5.53 3.32 9.05
CA PHE A 156 -5.98 2.16 9.82
C PHE A 156 -6.77 1.17 8.93
N MET A 157 -7.71 1.65 8.13
CA MET A 157 -8.48 0.81 7.21
C MET A 157 -7.60 0.17 6.14
N ASP A 158 -6.61 0.89 5.62
CA ASP A 158 -5.62 0.34 4.67
C ASP A 158 -4.77 -0.77 5.32
N THR A 159 -4.39 -0.58 6.58
CA THR A 159 -3.66 -1.60 7.36
C THR A 159 -4.50 -2.86 7.55
N VAL A 160 -5.76 -2.71 7.96
CA VAL A 160 -6.69 -3.84 8.10
C VAL A 160 -6.87 -4.55 6.77
N GLY A 161 -7.11 -3.81 5.68
CA GLY A 161 -7.24 -4.37 4.34
C GLY A 161 -6.01 -5.15 3.91
N THR A 162 -4.81 -4.61 4.14
CA THR A 162 -3.53 -5.26 3.79
C THR A 162 -3.30 -6.55 4.58
N LEU A 163 -3.73 -6.62 5.85
CA LEU A 163 -3.58 -7.82 6.68
C LEU A 163 -4.64 -8.88 6.39
N VAL A 164 -5.87 -8.45 6.11
CA VAL A 164 -7.01 -9.37 5.89
C VAL A 164 -7.02 -9.94 4.46
N LEU A 165 -6.57 -9.18 3.47
CA LEU A 165 -6.63 -9.58 2.06
C LEU A 165 -5.98 -10.95 1.76
N PRO A 166 -4.78 -11.30 2.27
CA PRO A 166 -4.20 -12.63 2.04
C PRO A 166 -5.06 -13.76 2.58
N ALA A 167 -5.67 -13.56 3.76
CA ALA A 167 -6.57 -14.54 4.37
C ALA A 167 -7.86 -14.70 3.55
N ALA A 168 -8.45 -13.61 3.06
CA ALA A 168 -9.62 -13.63 2.20
C ALA A 168 -9.34 -14.36 0.88
N ILE A 169 -8.20 -14.12 0.25
CA ILE A 169 -7.79 -14.82 -0.97
C ILE A 169 -7.61 -16.31 -0.70
N ALA A 170 -6.91 -16.70 0.37
CA ALA A 170 -6.71 -18.10 0.73
C ALA A 170 -8.04 -18.80 1.01
N PHE A 171 -8.96 -18.13 1.68
CA PHE A 171 -10.30 -18.64 1.95
C PHE A 171 -11.11 -18.81 0.66
N THR A 172 -11.09 -17.85 -0.25
CA THR A 172 -11.77 -17.93 -1.56
C THR A 172 -11.23 -19.10 -2.38
N VAL A 173 -9.91 -19.27 -2.43
CA VAL A 173 -9.26 -20.41 -3.12
C VAL A 173 -9.71 -21.74 -2.49
N TYR A 174 -9.73 -21.81 -1.16
CA TYR A 174 -10.22 -23.00 -0.45
C TYR A 174 -11.67 -23.34 -0.82
N VAL A 175 -12.57 -22.35 -0.82
CA VAL A 175 -13.98 -22.56 -1.17
C VAL A 175 -14.11 -23.04 -2.61
N VAL A 176 -13.40 -22.44 -3.56
CA VAL A 176 -13.42 -22.85 -4.98
C VAL A 176 -12.90 -24.29 -5.15
N ILE A 177 -11.79 -24.63 -4.52
CA ILE A 177 -11.23 -25.99 -4.57
C ILE A 177 -12.22 -27.01 -3.98
N THR A 178 -12.83 -26.69 -2.84
CA THR A 178 -13.80 -27.56 -2.18
C THR A 178 -15.05 -27.73 -3.04
N ALA A 179 -15.54 -26.66 -3.68
CA ALA A 179 -16.68 -26.71 -4.57
C ALA A 179 -16.47 -27.63 -5.78
N ILE A 180 -15.24 -27.67 -6.30
CA ILE A 180 -14.86 -28.53 -7.43
C ILE A 180 -14.65 -29.96 -6.97
N LEU A 181 -13.95 -30.18 -5.85
CA LEU A 181 -13.59 -31.51 -5.39
C LEU A 181 -14.75 -32.30 -4.74
N THR A 182 -15.68 -31.63 -4.04
CA THR A 182 -16.78 -32.31 -3.35
C THR A 182 -17.66 -33.14 -4.31
N PRO A 183 -18.14 -32.61 -5.45
CA PRO A 183 -18.93 -33.42 -6.37
C PRO A 183 -18.12 -34.57 -6.98
N ILE A 184 -16.83 -34.36 -7.26
CA ILE A 184 -15.93 -35.42 -7.81
C ILE A 184 -15.75 -36.54 -6.78
N GLN A 185 -15.51 -36.20 -5.50
CA GLN A 185 -15.35 -37.17 -4.43
C GLN A 185 -16.63 -37.93 -4.06
N ASN A 186 -17.78 -37.33 -4.36
CA ASN A 186 -19.09 -37.95 -4.11
C ASN A 186 -19.59 -38.82 -5.28
N GLN A 187 -18.91 -38.78 -6.41
CA GLN A 187 -19.23 -39.62 -7.56
C GLN A 187 -18.95 -41.09 -7.23
N GLY A 188 -19.99 -41.93 -7.24
CA GLY A 188 -19.89 -43.35 -6.93
C GLY A 188 -19.98 -43.73 -5.44
N LYS A 189 -20.33 -42.82 -4.54
CA LYS A 189 -20.55 -43.06 -3.11
C LYS A 189 -22.03 -43.19 -2.78
N ASP A 190 -22.34 -44.08 -1.82
CA ASP A 190 -23.68 -44.19 -1.26
C ASP A 190 -24.18 -42.93 -0.56
N PRO A 191 -25.50 -42.68 -0.50
CA PRO A 191 -26.07 -41.42 0.07
C PRO A 191 -25.59 -41.10 1.47
N GLY A 192 -25.30 -42.08 2.31
CA GLY A 192 -24.81 -41.93 3.69
C GLY A 192 -23.30 -41.64 3.83
N GLN A 193 -22.53 -41.75 2.74
CA GLN A 193 -21.08 -41.50 2.72
C GLN A 193 -20.68 -40.23 1.94
N LYS A 194 -21.67 -39.48 1.42
CA LYS A 194 -21.41 -38.27 0.67
C LYS A 194 -20.97 -37.17 1.61
N LYS A 195 -19.85 -36.52 1.29
CA LYS A 195 -19.43 -35.29 1.97
C LYS A 195 -20.36 -34.15 1.61
N GLU A 196 -20.92 -33.51 2.61
CA GLU A 196 -21.68 -32.27 2.40
C GLU A 196 -20.72 -31.10 2.04
N PHE A 197 -21.18 -30.27 1.13
CA PHE A 197 -20.47 -29.04 0.81
C PHE A 197 -20.63 -28.06 1.99
N PRO A 198 -19.55 -27.47 2.49
CA PRO A 198 -19.62 -26.49 3.56
C PRO A 198 -20.35 -25.23 3.05
N THR A 199 -21.66 -25.14 3.29
CA THR A 199 -22.49 -24.02 2.84
C THR A 199 -22.22 -22.73 3.60
N LEU A 200 -21.80 -22.84 4.88
CA LEU A 200 -21.51 -21.69 5.73
C LEU A 200 -20.44 -20.74 5.16
N PRO A 201 -19.32 -21.22 4.61
CA PRO A 201 -18.33 -20.37 3.97
C PRO A 201 -18.84 -19.64 2.72
N LEU A 202 -19.81 -20.23 2.00
CA LEU A 202 -20.36 -19.62 0.78
C LEU A 202 -21.30 -18.45 1.10
N VAL A 203 -21.96 -18.48 2.26
CA VAL A 203 -22.88 -17.42 2.71
C VAL A 203 -22.10 -16.21 3.26
N LEU A 204 -20.85 -16.41 3.68
CA LEU A 204 -19.98 -15.36 4.23
C LEU A 204 -19.10 -14.67 3.19
N LEU A 205 -19.13 -15.09 1.93
CA LEU A 205 -18.51 -14.46 0.77
C LEU A 205 -19.44 -13.46 0.11
#